data_eb7ec7fd7419349f65178c9e25b4378e
#
_entry.id   eb7ec7fd7419349f65178c9e25b4378e
#
_cell.length_a   1.000
_cell.length_b   1.000
_cell.length_c   1.000
_cell.angle_alpha   90.00
_cell.angle_beta   90.00
_cell.angle_gamma   90.00
#
_symmetry.space_group_name_H-M   'P 1'
#
loop_
_entity.id
_entity.type
_entity.pdbx_description
1 polymer ?
#
loop_
_entity_poly.entity_id
_entity_poly.type
_entity_poly.pdbx_seq_one_letter_code
_entity_poly.pdbx_strand_id
1 'polypeptide(L)'
;MNLLEINHICKTYGNGDAAVHALRNVSFSVPKGEHVAIVGESGSGKSTLLNMIGALDTPTSGKVMICGNDIFSMSDRKRTIFRRRNIGFIFQAFNLIPELTVEQNIIFPVLLDYQKPDRQYLEELLTILNLKERRNHLPSQLSGGQQQRAAIGRALI
;
A
#
# COMPACT_ATOMS: atom_id res chain seq x y z
N MET A 1 6.10 -10.88 18.16
CA MET A 1 5.11 -9.78 18.10
C MET A 1 4.62 -9.68 16.66
N ASN A 2 3.32 -9.74 16.44
CA ASN A 2 2.74 -9.69 15.12
C ASN A 2 2.77 -8.25 14.58
N LEU A 3 3.17 -8.09 13.32
CA LEU A 3 3.11 -6.82 12.61
C LEU A 3 1.67 -6.56 12.14
N LEU A 4 1.02 -7.61 11.62
CA LEU A 4 -0.34 -7.59 11.10
C LEU A 4 -1.17 -8.68 11.76
N GLU A 5 -2.40 -8.36 12.16
CA GLU A 5 -3.40 -9.33 12.59
C GLU A 5 -4.74 -9.01 11.91
N ILE A 6 -5.31 -10.00 11.29
CA ILE A 6 -6.62 -9.98 10.65
C ILE A 6 -7.55 -10.82 11.49
N ASN A 7 -8.62 -10.23 11.99
CA ASN A 7 -9.54 -10.90 12.90
C ASN A 7 -10.96 -10.86 12.33
N HIS A 8 -11.43 -12.03 11.85
CA HIS A 8 -12.79 -12.27 11.36
C HIS A 8 -13.27 -11.26 10.32
N ILE A 9 -12.39 -10.86 9.40
CA ILE A 9 -12.72 -9.88 8.36
C ILE A 9 -13.75 -10.46 7.40
N CYS A 10 -14.84 -9.71 7.23
CA CYS A 10 -15.83 -9.91 6.17
C CYS A 10 -15.91 -8.66 5.30
N LYS A 11 -16.11 -8.85 4.01
CA LYS A 11 -16.43 -7.76 3.08
C LYS A 11 -17.52 -8.20 2.12
N THR A 12 -18.60 -7.43 2.12
CA THR A 12 -19.72 -7.59 1.20
C THR A 12 -19.91 -6.30 0.43
N TYR A 13 -20.01 -6.39 -0.90
CA TYR A 13 -20.36 -5.29 -1.79
C TYR A 13 -21.81 -5.46 -2.26
N GLY A 14 -22.53 -4.36 -2.40
CA GLY A 14 -23.95 -4.37 -2.78
C GLY A 14 -24.87 -4.80 -1.64
N ASN A 15 -26.18 -4.87 -1.94
CA ASN A 15 -27.22 -5.22 -0.99
C ASN A 15 -28.23 -6.19 -1.64
N GLY A 16 -28.95 -6.96 -0.82
CA GLY A 16 -29.98 -7.90 -1.27
C GLY A 16 -29.43 -8.98 -2.18
N ASP A 17 -30.16 -9.32 -3.23
CA ASP A 17 -29.82 -10.42 -4.16
C ASP A 17 -28.55 -10.14 -5.00
N ALA A 18 -28.13 -8.88 -5.10
CA ALA A 18 -26.91 -8.46 -5.80
C ALA A 18 -25.67 -8.41 -4.88
N ALA A 19 -25.77 -8.87 -3.64
CA ALA A 19 -24.67 -8.84 -2.68
C ALA A 19 -23.55 -9.82 -3.08
N VAL A 20 -22.33 -9.30 -3.18
CA VAL A 20 -21.11 -10.09 -3.43
C VAL A 20 -20.29 -10.17 -2.15
N HIS A 21 -20.17 -11.36 -1.58
CA HIS A 21 -19.36 -11.64 -0.40
C HIS A 21 -17.91 -11.87 -0.82
N ALA A 22 -17.13 -10.80 -0.91
CA ALA A 22 -15.74 -10.86 -1.36
C ALA A 22 -14.79 -11.46 -0.32
N LEU A 23 -15.06 -11.24 0.97
CA LEU A 23 -14.32 -11.86 2.08
C LEU A 23 -15.31 -12.45 3.08
N ARG A 24 -15.02 -13.67 3.56
CA ARG A 24 -15.87 -14.41 4.51
C ARG A 24 -15.03 -14.89 5.68
N ASN A 25 -15.13 -14.20 6.81
CA ASN A 25 -14.54 -14.61 8.09
C ASN A 25 -13.04 -14.93 8.01
N VAL A 26 -12.25 -14.07 7.36
CA VAL A 26 -10.81 -14.27 7.17
C VAL A 26 -10.08 -13.89 8.44
N SER A 27 -9.20 -14.79 8.92
CA SER A 27 -8.35 -14.53 10.10
C SER A 27 -6.96 -15.11 9.87
N PHE A 28 -5.92 -14.31 10.10
CA PHE A 28 -4.52 -14.74 10.14
C PHE A 28 -3.66 -13.65 10.76
N SER A 29 -2.40 -13.97 11.04
CA SER A 29 -1.42 -12.99 11.52
C SER A 29 -0.09 -13.14 10.77
N VAL A 30 0.64 -12.02 10.71
CA VAL A 30 1.98 -11.95 10.10
C VAL A 30 2.94 -11.37 11.12
N PRO A 31 3.93 -12.13 11.59
CA PRO A 31 5.01 -11.64 12.43
C PRO A 31 5.85 -10.57 11.71
N LYS A 32 6.54 -9.74 12.50
CA LYS A 32 7.46 -8.75 11.93
C LYS A 32 8.62 -9.43 11.19
N GLY A 33 8.91 -8.97 9.99
CA GLY A 33 10.03 -9.45 9.16
C GLY A 33 9.67 -10.62 8.25
N GLU A 34 8.43 -11.11 8.28
CA GLU A 34 7.99 -12.18 7.39
C GLU A 34 7.47 -11.67 6.05
N HIS A 35 7.62 -12.52 5.03
CA HIS A 35 7.04 -12.34 3.70
C HIS A 35 5.86 -13.31 3.54
N VAL A 36 4.72 -12.78 3.11
CA VAL A 36 3.50 -13.57 2.90
C VAL A 36 3.01 -13.42 1.46
N ALA A 37 2.73 -14.52 0.79
CA ALA A 37 2.08 -14.55 -0.50
C ALA A 37 0.61 -14.94 -0.35
N ILE A 38 -0.30 -14.10 -0.88
CA ILE A 38 -1.73 -14.40 -0.97
C ILE A 38 -1.99 -14.98 -2.35
N VAL A 39 -2.32 -16.27 -2.42
CA VAL A 39 -2.53 -17.02 -3.66
C VAL A 39 -3.98 -17.47 -3.79
N GLY A 40 -4.43 -17.72 -5.01
CA GLY A 40 -5.78 -18.20 -5.30
C GLY A 40 -6.24 -17.80 -6.71
N GLU A 41 -7.37 -18.30 -7.14
CA GLU A 41 -7.97 -18.04 -8.46
C GLU A 41 -8.39 -16.58 -8.62
N SER A 42 -8.64 -16.18 -9.89
CA SER A 42 -9.20 -14.86 -10.17
C SER A 42 -10.58 -14.72 -9.48
N GLY A 43 -10.84 -13.56 -8.88
CA GLY A 43 -12.10 -13.34 -8.14
C GLY A 43 -12.15 -13.90 -6.71
N SER A 44 -11.10 -14.58 -6.21
CA SER A 44 -11.09 -15.17 -4.85
C SER A 44 -10.93 -14.14 -3.70
N GLY A 45 -10.95 -12.83 -3.97
CA GLY A 45 -10.91 -11.79 -2.94
C GLY A 45 -9.51 -11.29 -2.56
N LYS A 46 -8.42 -11.73 -3.23
CA LYS A 46 -7.04 -11.31 -2.91
C LYS A 46 -6.85 -9.80 -2.89
N SER A 47 -7.28 -9.12 -3.96
CA SER A 47 -7.18 -7.66 -4.05
C SER A 47 -8.05 -6.96 -3.01
N THR A 48 -9.24 -7.51 -2.71
CA THR A 48 -10.10 -7.00 -1.65
C THR A 48 -9.40 -7.12 -0.29
N LEU A 49 -8.76 -8.25 0.01
CA LEU A 49 -8.02 -8.44 1.25
C LEU A 49 -6.83 -7.46 1.36
N LEU A 50 -6.07 -7.28 0.28
CA LEU A 50 -4.98 -6.30 0.24
C LEU A 50 -5.49 -4.87 0.45
N ASN A 51 -6.66 -4.51 -0.09
CA ASN A 51 -7.28 -3.21 0.13
C ASN A 51 -7.72 -3.01 1.60
N MET A 52 -8.19 -4.08 2.28
CA MET A 52 -8.48 -4.01 3.72
C MET A 52 -7.18 -3.78 4.52
N ILE A 53 -6.12 -4.56 4.24
CA ILE A 53 -4.81 -4.42 4.91
C ILE A 53 -4.23 -3.02 4.66
N GLY A 54 -4.32 -2.53 3.43
CA GLY A 54 -3.86 -1.21 3.04
C GLY A 54 -4.74 -0.05 3.53
N ALA A 55 -5.84 -0.33 4.23
CA ALA A 55 -6.85 0.66 4.64
C ALA A 55 -7.35 1.54 3.48
N LEU A 56 -7.44 0.96 2.27
CA LEU A 56 -7.95 1.59 1.06
C LEU A 56 -9.47 1.43 0.92
N ASP A 57 -10.03 0.41 1.58
CA ASP A 57 -11.46 0.17 1.68
C ASP A 57 -11.79 -0.29 3.11
N THR A 58 -13.05 -0.20 3.52
CA THR A 58 -13.50 -0.52 4.89
C THR A 58 -14.18 -1.88 4.91
N PRO A 59 -13.85 -2.78 5.86
CA PRO A 59 -14.53 -4.06 5.99
C PRO A 59 -15.99 -3.88 6.42
N THR A 60 -16.82 -4.86 6.08
CA THR A 60 -18.21 -4.93 6.58
C THR A 60 -18.23 -5.30 8.06
N SER A 61 -17.31 -6.16 8.50
CA SER A 61 -17.10 -6.53 9.90
C SER A 61 -15.70 -7.09 10.11
N GLY A 62 -15.31 -7.24 11.37
CA GLY A 62 -13.99 -7.73 11.78
C GLY A 62 -13.00 -6.59 12.05
N LYS A 63 -11.72 -6.93 12.28
CA LYS A 63 -10.68 -5.98 12.65
C LYS A 63 -9.38 -6.22 11.90
N VAL A 64 -8.68 -5.14 11.57
CA VAL A 64 -7.31 -5.17 11.07
C VAL A 64 -6.42 -4.44 12.06
N MET A 65 -5.50 -5.17 12.65
CA MET A 65 -4.52 -4.64 13.59
C MET A 65 -3.17 -4.51 12.89
N ILE A 66 -2.57 -3.34 12.89
CA ILE A 66 -1.21 -3.11 12.38
C ILE A 66 -0.39 -2.47 13.49
N CYS A 67 0.75 -3.08 13.83
CA CYS A 67 1.59 -2.64 14.95
C CYS A 67 0.77 -2.44 16.24
N GLY A 68 -0.18 -3.33 16.54
CA GLY A 68 -1.06 -3.26 17.71
C GLY A 68 -2.17 -2.21 17.65
N ASN A 69 -2.35 -1.52 16.52
CA ASN A 69 -3.39 -0.51 16.34
C ASN A 69 -4.54 -1.05 15.49
N ASP A 70 -5.78 -0.97 15.96
CA ASP A 70 -6.98 -1.23 15.16
C ASP A 70 -7.22 -0.06 14.20
N ILE A 71 -6.88 -0.27 12.92
CA ILE A 71 -6.90 0.81 11.92
C ILE A 71 -8.31 1.30 11.57
N PHE A 72 -9.33 0.45 11.75
CA PHE A 72 -10.72 0.82 11.44
C PHE A 72 -11.47 1.43 12.64
N SER A 73 -10.90 1.36 13.84
CA SER A 73 -11.40 2.13 15.00
C SER A 73 -10.97 3.61 14.95
N MET A 74 -9.99 3.95 14.08
CA MET A 74 -9.50 5.32 13.92
C MET A 74 -10.49 6.16 13.11
N SER A 75 -10.54 7.48 13.40
CA SER A 75 -11.18 8.44 12.49
C SER A 75 -10.48 8.45 11.13
N ASP A 76 -11.19 8.84 10.06
CA ASP A 76 -10.65 8.86 8.69
C ASP A 76 -9.35 9.68 8.57
N ARG A 77 -9.28 10.80 9.27
CA ARG A 77 -8.06 11.63 9.32
C ARG A 77 -6.88 10.88 9.95
N LYS A 78 -7.10 10.23 11.10
CA LYS A 78 -6.05 9.47 11.79
C LYS A 78 -5.62 8.26 10.96
N ARG A 79 -6.57 7.54 10.37
CA ARG A 79 -6.32 6.39 9.49
C ARG A 79 -5.51 6.77 8.26
N THR A 80 -5.80 7.92 7.63
CA THR A 80 -5.03 8.43 6.49
C THR A 80 -3.59 8.74 6.87
N ILE A 81 -3.37 9.39 8.02
CA ILE A 81 -2.01 9.67 8.54
C ILE A 81 -1.30 8.36 8.88
N PHE A 82 -1.97 7.43 9.56
CA PHE A 82 -1.41 6.13 9.94
C PHE A 82 -0.96 5.34 8.70
N ARG A 83 -1.83 5.24 7.67
CA ARG A 83 -1.52 4.57 6.39
C ARG A 83 -0.27 5.17 5.75
N ARG A 84 -0.21 6.48 5.60
CA ARG A 84 0.92 7.18 4.98
C ARG A 84 2.26 6.88 5.67
N ARG A 85 2.24 6.73 6.99
CA ARG A 85 3.46 6.55 7.81
C ARG A 85 3.87 5.09 8.01
N ASN A 86 2.97 4.15 7.81
CA ASN A 86 3.18 2.75 8.21
C ASN A 86 2.98 1.75 7.08
N ILE A 87 2.42 2.15 5.93
CA ILE A 87 2.07 1.21 4.85
C ILE A 87 2.60 1.75 3.52
N GLY A 88 3.56 1.04 2.92
CA GLY A 88 3.94 1.24 1.53
C GLY A 88 3.05 0.38 0.62
N PHE A 89 2.42 0.98 -0.40
CA PHE A 89 1.56 0.27 -1.34
C PHE A 89 2.11 0.35 -2.77
N ILE A 90 2.26 -0.81 -3.40
CA ILE A 90 2.67 -0.93 -4.79
C ILE A 90 1.49 -1.48 -5.58
N PHE A 91 0.89 -0.66 -6.44
CA PHE A 91 -0.25 -1.04 -7.27
C PHE A 91 0.22 -1.76 -8.54
N GLN A 92 -0.62 -2.63 -9.08
CA GLN A 92 -0.37 -3.31 -10.34
C GLN A 92 -0.23 -2.32 -11.52
N ALA A 93 -0.98 -1.22 -11.52
CA ALA A 93 -0.91 -0.14 -12.50
C ALA A 93 0.10 0.97 -12.13
N PHE A 94 1.00 0.72 -11.16
CA PHE A 94 2.02 1.62 -10.62
C PHE A 94 1.48 2.91 -9.98
N ASN A 95 0.45 3.54 -10.54
CA ASN A 95 -0.22 4.76 -10.07
C ASN A 95 0.78 5.88 -9.72
N LEU A 96 1.76 6.09 -10.60
CA LEU A 96 2.63 7.26 -10.53
C LEU A 96 1.83 8.50 -10.93
N ILE A 97 2.16 9.64 -10.34
CA ILE A 97 1.58 10.93 -10.68
C ILE A 97 2.25 11.40 -11.98
N PRO A 98 1.51 11.57 -13.09
CA PRO A 98 2.08 11.77 -14.42
C PRO A 98 2.89 13.07 -14.55
N GLU A 99 2.53 14.10 -13.80
CA GLU A 99 3.14 15.43 -13.83
C GLU A 99 4.40 15.52 -12.96
N LEU A 100 4.67 14.50 -12.15
CA LEU A 100 5.82 14.46 -11.26
C LEU A 100 6.95 13.61 -11.84
N THR A 101 8.18 14.05 -11.67
CA THR A 101 9.37 13.26 -12.01
C THR A 101 9.47 11.98 -11.16
N VAL A 102 10.40 11.09 -11.50
CA VAL A 102 10.72 9.89 -10.70
C VAL A 102 11.04 10.28 -9.26
N GLU A 103 11.96 11.22 -9.05
CA GLU A 103 12.33 11.67 -7.69
C GLU A 103 11.12 12.25 -6.97
N GLN A 104 10.36 13.12 -7.62
CA GLN A 104 9.17 13.73 -7.02
C GLN A 104 8.12 12.69 -6.65
N ASN A 105 7.88 11.67 -7.49
CA ASN A 105 6.98 10.57 -7.17
C ASN A 105 7.44 9.78 -5.95
N ILE A 106 8.76 9.52 -5.84
CA ILE A 106 9.34 8.79 -4.71
C ILE A 106 9.14 9.57 -3.41
N ILE A 107 9.52 10.84 -3.36
CA ILE A 107 9.47 11.64 -2.13
C ILE A 107 8.08 12.16 -1.77
N PHE A 108 7.10 12.01 -2.66
CA PHE A 108 5.75 12.58 -2.49
C PHE A 108 5.08 12.22 -1.15
N PRO A 109 5.11 10.96 -0.66
CA PRO A 109 4.52 10.61 0.63
C PRO A 109 5.13 11.38 1.81
N VAL A 110 6.44 11.61 1.79
CA VAL A 110 7.17 12.35 2.83
C VAL A 110 6.75 13.83 2.83
N LEU A 111 6.62 14.41 1.63
CA LEU A 111 6.17 15.80 1.48
C LEU A 111 4.72 15.99 1.96
N LEU A 112 3.83 15.01 1.72
CA LEU A 112 2.46 15.02 2.23
C LEU A 112 2.40 14.97 3.78
N ASP A 113 3.45 14.49 4.42
CA ASP A 113 3.59 14.47 5.88
C ASP A 113 4.29 15.73 6.42
N TYR A 114 4.52 16.73 5.57
CA TYR A 114 5.25 17.96 5.88
C TYR A 114 6.68 17.70 6.41
N GLN A 115 7.27 16.55 6.03
CA GLN A 115 8.63 16.18 6.40
C GLN A 115 9.60 16.49 5.26
N LYS A 116 10.88 16.60 5.62
CA LYS A 116 11.97 16.69 4.64
C LYS A 116 12.44 15.28 4.31
N PRO A 117 12.57 14.92 3.01
CA PRO A 117 13.16 13.63 2.63
C PRO A 117 14.59 13.51 3.12
N ASP A 118 14.95 12.33 3.61
CA ASP A 118 16.34 11.97 3.84
C ASP A 118 17.05 11.86 2.48
N ARG A 119 17.96 12.78 2.24
CA ARG A 119 18.68 12.88 0.95
C ARG A 119 19.63 11.72 0.74
N GLN A 120 20.27 11.23 1.80
CA GLN A 120 21.17 10.09 1.70
C GLN A 120 20.39 8.83 1.35
N TYR A 121 19.31 8.55 2.06
CA TYR A 121 18.45 7.40 1.79
C TYR A 121 17.82 7.45 0.40
N LEU A 122 17.39 8.63 -0.05
CA LEU A 122 16.88 8.83 -1.41
C LEU A 122 17.94 8.46 -2.48
N GLU A 123 19.20 8.90 -2.31
CA GLU A 123 20.28 8.55 -3.24
C GLU A 123 20.58 7.04 -3.23
N GLU A 124 20.53 6.39 -2.07
CA GLU A 124 20.65 4.94 -1.94
C GLU A 124 19.52 4.22 -2.68
N LEU A 125 18.26 4.62 -2.48
CA LEU A 125 17.10 4.06 -3.18
C LEU A 125 17.21 4.22 -4.70
N LEU A 126 17.54 5.43 -5.19
CA LEU A 126 17.72 5.68 -6.62
C LEU A 126 18.83 4.81 -7.22
N THR A 127 19.88 4.53 -6.44
CA THR A 127 20.99 3.65 -6.86
C THR A 127 20.55 2.20 -6.95
N ILE A 128 19.99 1.66 -5.87
CA ILE A 128 19.53 0.26 -5.76
C ILE A 128 18.47 -0.05 -6.83
N LEU A 129 17.57 0.90 -7.07
CA LEU A 129 16.49 0.77 -8.06
C LEU A 129 16.95 1.07 -9.50
N ASN A 130 18.22 1.43 -9.70
CA ASN A 130 18.79 1.81 -11.01
C ASN A 130 17.95 2.91 -11.70
N LEU A 131 17.69 4.00 -10.97
CA LEU A 131 16.88 5.14 -11.41
C LEU A 131 17.62 6.48 -11.37
N LYS A 132 18.91 6.52 -10.97
CA LYS A 132 19.69 7.76 -10.88
C LYS A 132 19.63 8.60 -12.16
N GLU A 133 19.92 7.98 -13.29
CA GLU A 133 19.92 8.62 -14.61
C GLU A 133 18.50 9.00 -15.10
N ARG A 134 17.48 8.52 -14.40
CA ARG A 134 16.07 8.74 -14.71
C ARG A 134 15.35 9.63 -13.68
N ARG A 135 16.08 10.13 -12.68
CA ARG A 135 15.49 10.87 -11.55
C ARG A 135 14.60 12.05 -11.97
N ASN A 136 14.98 12.72 -13.06
CA ASN A 136 14.26 13.89 -13.59
C ASN A 136 13.27 13.55 -14.72
N HIS A 137 13.11 12.27 -15.09
CA HIS A 137 12.17 11.86 -16.12
C HIS A 137 10.76 11.77 -15.58
N LEU A 138 9.76 12.08 -16.44
CA LEU A 138 8.35 11.86 -16.17
C LEU A 138 7.97 10.39 -16.38
N PRO A 139 6.90 9.90 -15.78
CA PRO A 139 6.42 8.51 -15.96
C PRO A 139 6.24 8.12 -17.43
N SER A 140 5.78 9.03 -18.29
CA SER A 140 5.61 8.79 -19.73
C SER A 140 6.93 8.51 -20.50
N GLN A 141 8.06 8.86 -19.91
CA GLN A 141 9.39 8.66 -20.49
C GLN A 141 10.06 7.37 -19.99
N LEU A 142 9.37 6.58 -19.17
CA LEU A 142 9.88 5.38 -18.53
C LEU A 142 9.28 4.11 -19.15
N SER A 143 10.08 3.05 -19.21
CA SER A 143 9.56 1.71 -19.46
C SER A 143 8.69 1.23 -18.29
N GLY A 144 7.80 0.25 -18.51
CA GLY A 144 6.97 -0.33 -17.44
C GLY A 144 7.78 -0.81 -16.22
N GLY A 145 8.93 -1.46 -16.46
CA GLY A 145 9.83 -1.88 -15.38
C GLY A 145 10.46 -0.71 -14.62
N GLN A 146 10.74 0.43 -15.28
CA GLN A 146 11.23 1.63 -14.61
C GLN A 146 10.13 2.30 -13.79
N GLN A 147 8.90 2.35 -14.31
CA GLN A 147 7.73 2.84 -13.56
C GLN A 147 7.47 1.99 -12.32
N GLN A 148 7.54 0.66 -12.45
CA GLN A 148 7.40 -0.25 -11.30
C GLN A 148 8.47 0.02 -10.23
N ARG A 149 9.74 0.18 -10.62
CA ARG A 149 10.81 0.50 -9.67
C ARG A 149 10.60 1.86 -9.01
N ALA A 150 10.09 2.86 -9.73
CA ALA A 150 9.74 4.15 -9.13
C ALA A 150 8.59 4.01 -8.09
N ALA A 151 7.58 3.17 -8.39
CA ALA A 151 6.51 2.86 -7.44
C ALA A 151 7.03 2.11 -6.20
N ILE A 152 8.01 1.22 -6.37
CA ILE A 152 8.71 0.56 -5.24
C ILE A 152 9.45 1.61 -4.41
N GLY A 153 10.21 2.52 -5.03
CA GLY A 153 10.89 3.60 -4.32
C GLY A 153 9.93 4.47 -3.51
N ARG A 154 8.77 4.81 -4.08
CA ARG A 154 7.71 5.55 -3.36
C ARG A 154 7.15 4.79 -2.15
N ALA A 155 7.13 3.47 -2.19
CA ALA A 155 6.65 2.66 -1.07
C ALA A 155 7.68 2.47 0.04
N LEU A 156 8.97 2.66 -0.25
CA LEU A 156 10.08 2.42 0.67
C LEU A 156 10.63 3.69 1.34
N ILE A 157 10.36 4.87 0.74
CA ILE A 157 10.86 6.16 1.26
C ILE A 157 10.27 6.48 2.66
#